data_3005360a8597ea7f2e221ac8c1a4db11
#
_entry.id   3005360a8597ea7f2e221ac8c1a4db11
#
_cell.length_a   1.000
_cell.length_b   1.000
_cell.length_c   1.000
_cell.angle_alpha   90.00
_cell.angle_beta   90.00
_cell.angle_gamma   90.00
#
_symmetry.space_group_name_H-M   'P 1'
#
loop_
_entity.id
_entity.type
_entity.pdbx_description
1 polymer ?
#
loop_
_entity_poly.entity_id
_entity_poly.type
_entity_poly.pdbx_seq_one_letter_code
_entity_poly.pdbx_strand_id
1 'polypeptide(L)'
;MAEIVAAALASHAPLIAGKPEIARPEQRERLYAGFHEMRRRLAAARPDLLVMFVNDHLQNFPYSNLPAFCIGVVDAYDAPSPGGSTLMRIPPRKLRGAPRWSMALLEAGLAAGFDFAYSYEIDSWDELAVPLHFLNPDGDIPVATVYTNCAAPPLPTLSRCHEVGAFVGRFARSQAGASRVAFVATGGISHWVGTPETGRINPEWDHWVIDHIERGDVEPLLRLTWEQIERDGGNGGQEIRNWVALMGAVPGAKGEALAYEPVPEWITGCGTMWVHA
;
A
#
# COMPACT_ATOMS: atom_id res chain seq x y z
N MET A 1 24.39 -6.83 -2.99
CA MET A 1 23.23 -6.26 -3.71
C MET A 1 22.02 -7.14 -3.42
N ALA A 2 20.90 -6.53 -3.12
CA ALA A 2 19.66 -7.29 -2.87
C ALA A 2 18.93 -7.60 -4.18
N GLU A 3 18.19 -8.69 -4.18
CA GLU A 3 17.27 -9.09 -5.25
C GLU A 3 15.84 -8.61 -4.88
N ILE A 4 15.13 -8.03 -5.83
CA ILE A 4 13.69 -7.81 -5.68
C ILE A 4 13.00 -9.10 -6.11
N VAL A 5 12.42 -9.78 -5.15
CA VAL A 5 11.91 -11.15 -5.34
C VAL A 5 10.40 -11.23 -5.49
N ALA A 6 9.70 -10.17 -5.15
CA ALA A 6 8.24 -10.08 -5.24
C ALA A 6 7.79 -8.62 -5.25
N ALA A 7 6.68 -8.35 -5.91
CA ALA A 7 5.95 -7.10 -5.81
C ALA A 7 4.45 -7.37 -5.89
N ALA A 8 3.66 -6.68 -5.06
CA ALA A 8 2.22 -6.90 -4.95
C ALA A 8 1.46 -5.63 -4.57
N LEU A 9 0.24 -5.52 -5.06
CA LEU A 9 -0.70 -4.43 -4.74
C LEU A 9 -1.93 -5.02 -4.08
N ALA A 10 -2.37 -4.44 -2.96
CA ALA A 10 -3.46 -4.99 -2.17
C ALA A 10 -4.35 -3.91 -1.59
N SER A 11 -5.65 -4.06 -1.71
CA SER A 11 -6.59 -3.23 -0.97
C SER A 11 -6.50 -3.49 0.53
N HIS A 12 -6.73 -2.43 1.33
CA HIS A 12 -6.63 -2.49 2.78
C HIS A 12 -7.92 -2.07 3.51
N ALA A 13 -9.06 -1.96 2.82
CA ALA A 13 -10.30 -1.53 3.47
C ALA A 13 -10.56 -2.33 4.76
N PRO A 14 -10.83 -1.67 5.89
CA PRO A 14 -10.87 -2.33 7.20
C PRO A 14 -11.96 -3.40 7.30
N LEU A 15 -13.05 -3.25 6.53
CA LEU A 15 -14.16 -4.19 6.52
C LEU A 15 -13.87 -5.49 5.78
N ILE A 16 -12.80 -5.57 4.97
CA ILE A 16 -12.35 -6.83 4.36
C ILE A 16 -12.14 -7.91 5.43
N ALA A 17 -11.48 -7.54 6.53
CA ALA A 17 -11.29 -8.44 7.68
C ALA A 17 -12.37 -8.25 8.74
N GLY A 18 -12.83 -7.00 8.98
CA GLY A 18 -13.71 -6.64 10.08
C GLY A 18 -15.13 -7.11 9.95
N LYS A 19 -15.70 -7.09 8.74
CA LYS A 19 -17.07 -7.52 8.46
C LYS A 19 -17.17 -8.25 7.13
N PRO A 20 -16.46 -9.38 6.98
CA PRO A 20 -16.47 -10.13 5.72
C PRO A 20 -17.86 -10.64 5.35
N GLU A 21 -18.72 -10.85 6.35
CA GLU A 21 -20.07 -11.41 6.18
C GLU A 21 -21.07 -10.43 5.52
N ILE A 22 -20.77 -9.13 5.46
CA ILE A 22 -21.71 -8.17 4.81
C ILE A 22 -21.54 -8.09 3.29
N ALA A 23 -20.39 -8.49 2.76
CA ALA A 23 -20.20 -8.61 1.32
C ALA A 23 -20.90 -9.85 0.77
N ARG A 24 -21.24 -9.83 -0.53
CA ARG A 24 -21.74 -11.04 -1.19
C ARG A 24 -20.71 -12.15 -1.11
N PRO A 25 -21.11 -13.38 -0.76
CA PRO A 25 -20.17 -14.50 -0.55
C PRO A 25 -19.20 -14.67 -1.72
N GLU A 26 -19.68 -14.59 -2.95
CA GLU A 26 -18.88 -14.80 -4.17
C GLU A 26 -17.80 -13.70 -4.35
N GLN A 27 -18.12 -12.45 -4.00
CA GLN A 27 -17.16 -11.34 -4.07
C GLN A 27 -16.07 -11.52 -3.02
N ARG A 28 -16.47 -11.82 -1.79
CA ARG A 28 -15.55 -12.09 -0.69
C ARG A 28 -14.61 -13.24 -1.03
N GLU A 29 -15.15 -14.37 -1.53
CA GLU A 29 -14.38 -15.56 -1.86
C GLU A 29 -13.36 -15.28 -2.95
N ARG A 30 -13.74 -14.55 -4.02
CA ARG A 30 -12.80 -14.17 -5.07
C ARG A 30 -11.69 -13.26 -4.56
N LEU A 31 -12.02 -12.23 -3.77
CA LEU A 31 -11.01 -11.34 -3.20
C LEU A 31 -10.05 -12.09 -2.26
N TYR A 32 -10.58 -12.96 -1.42
CA TYR A 32 -9.78 -13.77 -0.51
C TYR A 32 -8.88 -14.77 -1.26
N ALA A 33 -9.37 -15.35 -2.34
CA ALA A 33 -8.55 -16.19 -3.22
C ALA A 33 -7.36 -15.40 -3.79
N GLY A 34 -7.56 -14.14 -4.18
CA GLY A 34 -6.48 -13.24 -4.60
C GLY A 34 -5.44 -13.02 -3.50
N PHE A 35 -5.86 -12.72 -2.27
CA PHE A 35 -4.94 -12.60 -1.13
C PHE A 35 -4.18 -13.90 -0.84
N HIS A 36 -4.86 -15.05 -0.88
CA HIS A 36 -4.23 -16.34 -0.65
C HIS A 36 -3.20 -16.68 -1.74
N GLU A 37 -3.48 -16.34 -2.99
CA GLU A 37 -2.53 -16.54 -4.08
C GLU A 37 -1.32 -15.61 -3.93
N MET A 38 -1.52 -14.33 -3.56
CA MET A 38 -0.42 -13.43 -3.22
C MET A 38 0.46 -14.01 -2.10
N ARG A 39 -0.16 -14.49 -1.01
CA ARG A 39 0.56 -15.14 0.10
C ARG A 39 1.38 -16.33 -0.38
N ARG A 40 0.79 -17.20 -1.20
CA ARG A 40 1.47 -18.38 -1.75
C ARG A 40 2.70 -17.98 -2.57
N ARG A 41 2.57 -16.97 -3.45
CA ARG A 41 3.69 -16.45 -4.27
C ARG A 41 4.74 -15.77 -3.40
N LEU A 42 4.33 -14.99 -2.42
CA LEU A 42 5.25 -14.32 -1.50
C LEU A 42 6.05 -15.33 -0.67
N ALA A 43 5.39 -16.37 -0.15
CA ALA A 43 6.07 -17.45 0.57
C ALA A 43 7.07 -18.21 -0.31
N ALA A 44 6.73 -18.46 -1.57
CA ALA A 44 7.65 -19.08 -2.54
C ALA A 44 8.86 -18.18 -2.86
N ALA A 45 8.66 -16.87 -2.88
CA ALA A 45 9.72 -15.88 -3.09
C ALA A 45 10.67 -15.75 -1.89
N ARG A 46 10.26 -16.16 -0.69
CA ARG A 46 11.05 -16.14 0.56
C ARG A 46 11.77 -14.80 0.78
N PRO A 47 11.06 -13.67 0.88
CA PRO A 47 11.69 -12.40 1.20
C PRO A 47 12.20 -12.39 2.65
N ASP A 48 13.27 -11.65 2.89
CA ASP A 48 13.80 -11.35 4.23
C ASP A 48 13.42 -9.93 4.72
N LEU A 49 12.77 -9.14 3.83
CA LEU A 49 12.24 -7.81 4.13
C LEU A 49 11.02 -7.51 3.25
N LEU A 50 9.96 -6.98 3.86
CA LEU A 50 8.85 -6.33 3.17
C LEU A 50 9.05 -4.81 3.22
N VAL A 51 9.07 -4.15 2.06
CA VAL A 51 9.02 -2.69 1.97
C VAL A 51 7.63 -2.32 1.50
N MET A 52 6.90 -1.57 2.34
CA MET A 52 5.51 -1.26 2.09
C MET A 52 5.31 0.23 1.75
N PHE A 53 4.66 0.49 0.62
CA PHE A 53 4.13 1.81 0.28
C PHE A 53 2.69 1.90 0.78
N VAL A 54 2.44 2.81 1.70
CA VAL A 54 1.19 2.92 2.45
C VAL A 54 0.78 4.38 2.62
N ASN A 55 -0.46 4.61 3.03
CA ASN A 55 -0.92 5.93 3.46
C ASN A 55 -1.41 5.87 4.90
N ASP A 56 -1.40 7.01 5.56
CA ASP A 56 -2.00 7.19 6.87
C ASP A 56 -3.42 7.73 6.73
N HIS A 57 -4.30 7.34 7.64
CA HIS A 57 -5.67 7.83 7.71
C HIS A 57 -5.84 8.88 8.82
N LEU A 58 -4.90 9.85 8.91
CA LEU A 58 -4.85 10.91 9.92
C LEU A 58 -4.65 10.40 11.36
N GLN A 59 -4.10 9.20 11.50
CA GLN A 59 -3.79 8.59 12.80
C GLN A 59 -2.45 9.10 13.32
N ASN A 60 -1.42 8.98 12.50
CA ASN A 60 -0.06 9.40 12.83
C ASN A 60 0.21 10.84 12.38
N PHE A 61 -0.40 11.25 11.27
CA PHE A 61 -0.18 12.54 10.63
C PHE A 61 -1.47 13.35 10.58
N PRO A 62 -1.76 14.13 11.67
CA PRO A 62 -2.95 14.98 11.74
C PRO A 62 -2.84 16.18 10.78
N TYR A 63 -3.95 16.86 10.52
CA TYR A 63 -3.99 18.07 9.69
C TYR A 63 -3.00 19.18 10.11
N SER A 64 -2.57 19.18 11.37
CA SER A 64 -1.57 20.12 11.88
C SER A 64 -0.14 19.80 11.42
N ASN A 65 0.12 18.57 10.95
CA ASN A 65 1.44 18.14 10.47
C ASN A 65 1.31 16.95 9.50
N LEU A 66 1.03 17.25 8.23
CA LEU A 66 0.87 16.27 7.15
C LEU A 66 2.10 16.27 6.24
N PRO A 67 3.04 15.35 6.40
CA PRO A 67 4.18 15.23 5.50
C PRO A 67 3.75 14.65 4.16
N ALA A 68 4.34 15.12 3.05
CA ALA A 68 4.10 14.53 1.73
C ALA A 68 4.53 13.06 1.68
N PHE A 69 5.67 12.75 2.30
CA PHE A 69 6.20 11.39 2.48
C PHE A 69 6.84 11.26 3.87
N CYS A 70 6.68 10.08 4.50
CA CYS A 70 7.32 9.78 5.77
C CYS A 70 7.88 8.35 5.78
N ILE A 71 9.07 8.18 6.33
CA ILE A 71 9.68 6.87 6.54
C ILE A 71 9.47 6.44 7.98
N GLY A 72 8.88 5.26 8.20
CA GLY A 72 8.77 4.65 9.52
C GLY A 72 10.11 4.04 9.94
N VAL A 73 10.71 4.58 11.00
CA VAL A 73 11.98 4.09 11.57
C VAL A 73 11.69 3.45 12.92
N VAL A 74 10.91 2.38 12.91
CA VAL A 74 10.37 1.74 14.12
C VAL A 74 10.91 0.33 14.31
N ASP A 75 11.08 -0.08 15.57
CA ASP A 75 11.49 -1.45 15.91
C ASP A 75 10.36 -2.46 15.73
N ALA A 76 9.14 -2.05 16.01
CA ALA A 76 7.94 -2.87 15.86
C ALA A 76 6.70 -2.00 15.62
N TYR A 77 5.75 -2.54 14.89
CA TYR A 77 4.40 -1.98 14.71
C TYR A 77 3.41 -2.75 15.56
N ASP A 78 2.51 -2.07 16.25
CA ASP A 78 1.30 -2.68 16.79
C ASP A 78 0.26 -2.76 15.64
N ALA A 79 0.00 -3.95 15.11
CA ALA A 79 -0.83 -4.15 13.93
C ALA A 79 -1.99 -5.14 14.18
N PRO A 80 -3.21 -4.67 14.31
CA PRO A 80 -3.59 -3.25 14.42
C PRO A 80 -3.27 -2.69 15.80
N SER A 81 -3.18 -1.35 15.87
CA SER A 81 -3.20 -0.64 17.15
C SER A 81 -4.50 -0.92 17.91
N PRO A 82 -4.55 -0.75 19.24
CA PRO A 82 -5.71 -1.18 20.04
C PRO A 82 -7.06 -0.65 19.56
N GLY A 83 -7.13 0.57 19.03
CA GLY A 83 -8.36 1.15 18.47
C GLY A 83 -8.84 0.46 17.19
N GLY A 84 -7.93 0.02 16.34
CA GLY A 84 -8.22 -0.65 15.06
C GLY A 84 -8.66 -2.10 15.21
N SER A 85 -8.18 -2.78 16.25
CA SER A 85 -8.47 -4.21 16.48
C SER A 85 -9.96 -4.54 16.53
N THR A 86 -10.76 -3.68 17.17
CA THR A 86 -12.21 -3.88 17.28
C THR A 86 -12.91 -3.76 15.93
N LEU A 87 -12.53 -2.79 15.11
CA LEU A 87 -13.13 -2.56 13.80
C LEU A 87 -12.77 -3.68 12.82
N MET A 88 -11.49 -4.06 12.79
CA MET A 88 -10.97 -5.03 11.83
C MET A 88 -11.12 -6.48 12.28
N ARG A 89 -11.49 -6.73 13.53
CA ARG A 89 -11.52 -8.08 14.13
C ARG A 89 -10.22 -8.87 13.96
N ILE A 90 -9.11 -8.14 13.79
CA ILE A 90 -7.76 -8.71 13.76
C ILE A 90 -7.18 -8.63 15.16
N PRO A 91 -6.74 -9.74 15.77
CA PRO A 91 -6.09 -9.71 17.07
C PRO A 91 -4.86 -8.81 17.07
N PRO A 92 -4.66 -7.97 18.09
CA PRO A 92 -3.46 -7.16 18.23
C PRO A 92 -2.21 -8.04 18.21
N ARG A 93 -1.22 -7.63 17.43
CA ARG A 93 0.07 -8.32 17.36
C ARG A 93 1.18 -7.32 17.07
N LYS A 94 2.41 -7.68 17.42
CA LYS A 94 3.58 -6.90 17.04
C LYS A 94 4.17 -7.47 15.75
N LEU A 95 4.34 -6.58 14.76
CA LEU A 95 5.10 -6.88 13.55
C LEU A 95 6.50 -6.30 13.72
N ARG A 96 7.51 -7.06 13.41
CA ARG A 96 8.90 -6.61 13.49
C ARG A 96 9.17 -5.52 12.45
N GLY A 97 9.70 -4.38 12.87
CA GLY A 97 10.21 -3.32 12.01
C GLY A 97 11.61 -3.60 11.47
N ALA A 98 12.07 -2.71 10.60
CA ALA A 98 13.40 -2.75 10.02
C ALA A 98 14.14 -1.41 10.20
N PRO A 99 14.33 -0.92 11.45
CA PRO A 99 14.76 0.47 11.71
C PRO A 99 16.12 0.80 11.10
N ARG A 100 17.06 -0.14 11.07
CA ARG A 100 18.38 0.08 10.46
C ARG A 100 18.29 0.29 8.95
N TRP A 101 17.46 -0.50 8.28
CA TRP A 101 17.22 -0.38 6.85
C TRP A 101 16.47 0.93 6.54
N SER A 102 15.44 1.24 7.32
CA SER A 102 14.66 2.48 7.20
C SER A 102 15.51 3.72 7.42
N MET A 103 16.40 3.71 8.42
CA MET A 103 17.33 4.81 8.66
C MET A 103 18.31 5.00 7.50
N ALA A 104 18.89 3.92 6.98
CA ALA A 104 19.77 3.99 5.82
C ALA A 104 19.04 4.50 4.56
N LEU A 105 17.76 4.14 4.37
CA LEU A 105 16.91 4.69 3.31
C LEU A 105 16.70 6.20 3.48
N LEU A 106 16.40 6.64 4.72
CA LEU A 106 16.23 8.05 5.05
C LEU A 106 17.49 8.86 4.73
N GLU A 107 18.65 8.42 5.23
CA GLU A 107 19.94 9.08 5.01
C GLU A 107 20.29 9.17 3.50
N ALA A 108 20.10 8.07 2.77
CA ALA A 108 20.30 8.04 1.33
C ALA A 108 19.31 8.95 0.57
N GLY A 109 18.07 9.03 1.06
CA GLY A 109 17.04 9.91 0.51
C GLY A 109 17.42 11.38 0.65
N LEU A 110 17.80 11.80 1.85
CA LEU A 110 18.26 13.17 2.12
C LEU A 110 19.47 13.52 1.24
N ALA A 111 20.44 12.61 1.13
CA ALA A 111 21.61 12.80 0.26
C ALA A 111 21.23 12.90 -1.23
N ALA A 112 20.13 12.29 -1.65
CA ALA A 112 19.62 12.32 -3.03
C ALA A 112 18.60 13.46 -3.28
N GLY A 113 18.36 14.35 -2.31
CA GLY A 113 17.43 15.49 -2.43
C GLY A 113 15.95 15.12 -2.23
N PHE A 114 15.67 14.04 -1.51
CA PHE A 114 14.33 13.71 -1.05
C PHE A 114 14.16 14.15 0.42
N ASP A 115 13.35 15.17 0.65
CA ASP A 115 13.07 15.71 2.00
C ASP A 115 12.01 14.86 2.72
N PHE A 116 12.34 13.61 3.00
CA PHE A 116 11.45 12.72 3.76
C PHE A 116 11.28 13.20 5.20
N ALA A 117 10.03 13.25 5.67
CA ALA A 117 9.79 13.16 7.10
C ALA A 117 10.13 11.75 7.59
N TYR A 118 10.28 11.58 8.89
CA TYR A 118 10.45 10.26 9.50
C TYR A 118 9.81 10.22 10.89
N SER A 119 9.43 9.02 11.31
CA SER A 119 8.85 8.81 12.64
C SER A 119 9.44 7.56 13.29
N TYR A 120 9.74 7.68 14.59
CA TYR A 120 10.16 6.55 15.44
C TYR A 120 8.98 5.85 16.11
N GLU A 121 7.78 6.39 15.97
CA GLU A 121 6.54 5.86 16.53
C GLU A 121 5.48 5.87 15.43
N ILE A 122 4.86 4.74 15.16
CA ILE A 122 3.80 4.57 14.17
C ILE A 122 2.71 3.68 14.76
N ASP A 123 1.52 4.23 14.87
CA ASP A 123 0.30 3.48 15.11
C ASP A 123 -0.19 2.88 13.80
N SER A 124 -0.13 1.57 13.68
CA SER A 124 -0.56 0.87 12.48
C SER A 124 -2.07 0.60 12.52
N TRP A 125 -2.74 0.95 11.43
CA TRP A 125 -4.14 0.66 11.21
C TRP A 125 -4.33 -0.32 10.05
N ASP A 126 -5.40 -0.13 9.30
CA ASP A 126 -5.78 -1.01 8.19
C ASP A 126 -4.73 -1.06 7.08
N GLU A 127 -3.97 0.01 6.86
CA GLU A 127 -2.94 0.10 5.83
C GLU A 127 -1.85 -0.98 5.93
N LEU A 128 -1.56 -1.43 7.15
CA LEU A 128 -0.66 -2.56 7.43
C LEU A 128 -1.41 -3.79 7.92
N ALA A 129 -2.37 -3.60 8.85
CA ALA A 129 -2.99 -4.71 9.55
C ALA A 129 -3.77 -5.63 8.61
N VAL A 130 -4.58 -5.07 7.70
CA VAL A 130 -5.40 -5.86 6.78
C VAL A 130 -4.54 -6.65 5.78
N PRO A 131 -3.66 -6.02 4.98
CA PRO A 131 -2.84 -6.79 4.04
C PRO A 131 -1.94 -7.81 4.74
N LEU A 132 -1.29 -7.44 5.85
CA LEU A 132 -0.38 -8.33 6.54
C LEU A 132 -1.09 -9.44 7.33
N HIS A 133 -2.37 -9.29 7.66
CA HIS A 133 -3.19 -10.39 8.16
C HIS A 133 -3.23 -11.56 7.17
N PHE A 134 -3.30 -11.25 5.87
CA PHE A 134 -3.30 -12.26 4.82
C PHE A 134 -1.88 -12.67 4.38
N LEU A 135 -0.96 -11.71 4.20
CA LEU A 135 0.32 -11.92 3.54
C LEU A 135 1.46 -12.36 4.49
N ASN A 136 1.44 -11.88 5.73
CA ASN A 136 2.46 -12.17 6.74
C ASN A 136 1.79 -12.46 8.10
N PRO A 137 0.89 -13.47 8.18
CA PRO A 137 0.07 -13.72 9.35
C PRO A 137 0.89 -14.07 10.60
N ASP A 138 2.05 -14.68 10.42
CA ASP A 138 2.93 -15.07 11.51
C ASP A 138 3.84 -13.90 11.96
N GLY A 139 3.94 -12.83 11.15
CA GLY A 139 4.76 -11.65 11.45
C GLY A 139 6.27 -11.89 11.34
N ASP A 140 6.69 -12.98 10.69
CA ASP A 140 8.09 -13.40 10.64
C ASP A 140 8.97 -12.51 9.77
N ILE A 141 8.39 -11.90 8.72
CA ILE A 141 9.11 -11.05 7.80
C ILE A 141 9.08 -9.61 8.34
N PRO A 142 10.25 -8.98 8.58
CA PRO A 142 10.30 -7.59 9.03
C PRO A 142 9.75 -6.63 7.97
N VAL A 143 9.23 -5.49 8.44
CA VAL A 143 8.54 -4.50 7.62
C VAL A 143 9.26 -3.15 7.70
N ALA A 144 9.48 -2.52 6.55
CA ALA A 144 9.85 -1.12 6.42
C ALA A 144 8.71 -0.38 5.70
N THR A 145 8.34 0.82 6.16
CA THR A 145 7.23 1.57 5.58
C THR A 145 7.66 2.90 4.97
N VAL A 146 7.06 3.22 3.84
CA VAL A 146 7.11 4.53 3.18
C VAL A 146 5.69 5.03 3.08
N TYR A 147 5.35 6.00 3.90
CA TYR A 147 4.03 6.64 3.93
C TYR A 147 3.94 7.74 2.88
N THR A 148 2.81 7.80 2.20
CA THR A 148 2.45 8.86 1.25
C THR A 148 1.20 9.60 1.75
N ASN A 149 1.19 10.92 1.70
CA ASN A 149 -0.06 11.66 1.94
C ASN A 149 -1.05 11.38 0.82
N CYS A 150 -2.12 10.65 1.14
CA CYS A 150 -3.29 10.43 0.30
C CYS A 150 -4.56 11.05 0.91
N ALA A 151 -4.46 11.64 2.12
CA ALA A 151 -5.61 12.03 2.93
C ALA A 151 -6.11 13.45 2.62
N ALA A 152 -5.21 14.43 2.47
CA ALA A 152 -5.62 15.82 2.31
C ALA A 152 -4.66 16.65 1.46
N PRO A 153 -5.17 17.53 0.56
CA PRO A 153 -4.37 18.44 -0.24
C PRO A 153 -3.54 19.43 0.64
N PRO A 154 -2.34 19.86 0.14
CA PRO A 154 -1.76 19.49 -1.14
C PRO A 154 -1.18 18.07 -1.15
N LEU A 155 -1.57 17.29 -2.16
CA LEU A 155 -1.10 15.91 -2.33
C LEU A 155 0.14 15.85 -3.23
N PRO A 156 1.09 14.94 -2.98
CA PRO A 156 2.18 14.71 -3.93
C PRO A 156 1.59 14.24 -5.27
N THR A 157 2.20 14.70 -6.38
CA THR A 157 1.78 14.25 -7.71
C THR A 157 2.08 12.76 -7.88
N LEU A 158 1.35 12.07 -8.75
CA LEU A 158 1.63 10.66 -9.07
C LEU A 158 3.03 10.49 -9.67
N SER A 159 3.49 11.46 -10.47
CA SER A 159 4.86 11.48 -10.97
C SER A 159 5.88 11.52 -9.82
N ARG A 160 5.65 12.36 -8.78
CA ARG A 160 6.54 12.40 -7.62
C ARG A 160 6.49 11.11 -6.80
N CYS A 161 5.33 10.49 -6.67
CA CYS A 161 5.21 9.17 -6.02
C CYS A 161 6.00 8.09 -6.77
N HIS A 162 5.92 8.09 -8.12
CA HIS A 162 6.70 7.21 -8.97
C HIS A 162 8.21 7.43 -8.83
N GLU A 163 8.67 8.68 -8.77
CA GLU A 163 10.08 9.04 -8.54
C GLU A 163 10.58 8.53 -7.18
N VAL A 164 9.79 8.72 -6.11
CA VAL A 164 10.08 8.19 -4.78
C VAL A 164 10.18 6.68 -4.84
N GLY A 165 9.24 6.00 -5.48
CA GLY A 165 9.29 4.57 -5.69
C GLY A 165 10.56 4.12 -6.42
N ALA A 166 10.90 4.79 -7.51
CA ALA A 166 12.11 4.49 -8.28
C ALA A 166 13.39 4.67 -7.44
N PHE A 167 13.43 5.69 -6.59
CA PHE A 167 14.52 5.87 -5.64
C PHE A 167 14.59 4.72 -4.63
N VAL A 168 13.47 4.36 -3.99
CA VAL A 168 13.39 3.26 -3.00
C VAL A 168 13.81 1.93 -3.66
N GLY A 169 13.37 1.67 -4.89
CA GLY A 169 13.74 0.47 -5.63
C GLY A 169 15.23 0.39 -5.94
N ARG A 170 15.87 1.49 -6.36
CA ARG A 170 17.33 1.55 -6.57
C ARG A 170 18.08 1.37 -5.26
N PHE A 171 17.64 2.04 -4.19
CA PHE A 171 18.22 1.90 -2.86
C PHE A 171 18.16 0.45 -2.39
N ALA A 172 17.00 -0.19 -2.46
CA ALA A 172 16.83 -1.59 -2.03
C ALA A 172 17.82 -2.51 -2.75
N ARG A 173 17.98 -2.37 -4.07
CA ARG A 173 18.96 -3.19 -4.84
C ARG A 173 20.40 -2.93 -4.45
N SER A 174 20.75 -1.75 -3.97
CA SER A 174 22.13 -1.37 -3.62
C SER A 174 22.54 -1.79 -2.21
N GLN A 175 21.58 -2.05 -1.32
CA GLN A 175 21.85 -2.29 0.09
C GLN A 175 22.29 -3.73 0.40
N ALA A 176 23.10 -3.86 1.46
CA ALA A 176 23.56 -5.14 1.98
C ALA A 176 22.73 -5.66 3.19
N GLY A 177 21.80 -4.87 3.71
CA GLY A 177 21.05 -5.18 4.93
C GLY A 177 19.89 -6.16 4.75
N ALA A 178 19.46 -6.42 3.52
CA ALA A 178 18.51 -7.45 3.13
C ALA A 178 18.99 -8.08 1.83
N SER A 179 18.77 -9.37 1.64
CA SER A 179 19.19 -10.08 0.42
C SER A 179 18.04 -10.26 -0.56
N ARG A 180 16.84 -10.40 -0.04
CA ARG A 180 15.62 -10.71 -0.77
C ARG A 180 14.50 -9.75 -0.33
N VAL A 181 14.25 -8.73 -1.12
CA VAL A 181 13.26 -7.69 -0.80
C VAL A 181 11.98 -7.93 -1.58
N ALA A 182 10.84 -7.87 -0.89
CA ALA A 182 9.53 -7.80 -1.52
C ALA A 182 8.93 -6.40 -1.32
N PHE A 183 8.31 -5.86 -2.37
CA PHE A 183 7.52 -4.65 -2.30
C PHE A 183 6.03 -4.98 -2.19
N VAL A 184 5.33 -4.27 -1.30
CA VAL A 184 3.86 -4.32 -1.21
C VAL A 184 3.36 -2.89 -1.18
N ALA A 185 2.42 -2.54 -2.05
CA ALA A 185 1.70 -1.28 -1.92
C ALA A 185 0.25 -1.54 -1.55
N THR A 186 -0.29 -0.68 -0.69
CA THR A 186 -1.65 -0.85 -0.18
C THR A 186 -2.53 0.35 -0.50
N GLY A 187 -3.86 0.14 -0.54
CA GLY A 187 -4.83 1.17 -0.85
C GLY A 187 -6.04 0.62 -1.58
N GLY A 188 -7.21 1.22 -1.38
CA GLY A 188 -8.38 0.98 -2.22
C GLY A 188 -8.20 1.60 -3.61
N ILE A 189 -9.04 1.19 -4.59
CA ILE A 189 -9.08 1.84 -5.88
C ILE A 189 -10.14 2.95 -5.80
N SER A 190 -11.30 2.87 -6.45
CA SER A 190 -12.30 3.91 -6.25
C SER A 190 -13.06 3.73 -4.93
N HIS A 191 -13.19 4.81 -4.17
CA HIS A 191 -14.07 4.87 -3.01
C HIS A 191 -14.27 6.32 -2.53
N TRP A 192 -15.46 6.59 -2.01
CA TRP A 192 -15.86 7.85 -1.39
C TRP A 192 -16.07 7.62 0.11
N VAL A 193 -15.25 8.25 0.95
CA VAL A 193 -15.28 8.06 2.40
C VAL A 193 -15.67 9.35 3.10
N GLY A 194 -16.66 9.28 3.99
CA GLY A 194 -17.10 10.43 4.79
C GLY A 194 -17.76 11.54 3.97
N THR A 195 -18.28 11.22 2.79
CA THR A 195 -19.00 12.10 1.88
C THR A 195 -20.44 11.62 1.67
N PRO A 196 -21.33 12.43 1.09
CA PRO A 196 -22.68 11.96 0.72
C PRO A 196 -22.67 10.76 -0.24
N GLU A 197 -21.60 10.57 -1.00
CA GLU A 197 -21.41 9.46 -1.93
C GLU A 197 -20.78 8.22 -1.30
N THR A 198 -20.62 8.16 0.02
CA THR A 198 -20.04 7.00 0.71
C THR A 198 -20.70 5.69 0.26
N GLY A 199 -19.87 4.73 -0.16
CA GLY A 199 -20.31 3.46 -0.75
C GLY A 199 -20.42 3.47 -2.28
N ARG A 200 -20.27 4.62 -2.94
CA ARG A 200 -20.07 4.68 -4.38
C ARG A 200 -18.74 4.04 -4.77
N ILE A 201 -18.75 3.32 -5.89
CA ILE A 201 -17.58 2.74 -6.54
C ILE A 201 -17.71 3.02 -8.03
N ASN A 202 -16.58 3.19 -8.71
CA ASN A 202 -16.52 3.37 -10.16
C ASN A 202 -15.71 2.24 -10.81
N PRO A 203 -16.35 1.11 -11.13
CA PRO A 203 -15.64 -0.04 -11.71
C PRO A 203 -14.96 0.25 -13.06
N GLU A 204 -15.48 1.18 -13.84
CA GLU A 204 -14.88 1.57 -15.11
C GLU A 204 -13.51 2.23 -14.89
N TRP A 205 -13.44 3.16 -13.95
CA TRP A 205 -12.19 3.80 -13.57
C TRP A 205 -11.23 2.81 -12.89
N ASP A 206 -11.74 1.93 -12.04
CA ASP A 206 -10.94 0.91 -11.37
C ASP A 206 -10.27 -0.03 -12.39
N HIS A 207 -11.02 -0.52 -13.36
CA HIS A 207 -10.48 -1.34 -14.44
C HIS A 207 -9.48 -0.56 -15.30
N TRP A 208 -9.73 0.72 -15.55
CA TRP A 208 -8.79 1.56 -16.28
C TRP A 208 -7.43 1.66 -15.56
N VAL A 209 -7.43 1.85 -14.23
CA VAL A 209 -6.20 1.84 -13.41
C VAL A 209 -5.51 0.48 -13.46
N ILE A 210 -6.26 -0.59 -13.24
CA ILE A 210 -5.76 -1.98 -13.28
C ILE A 210 -5.12 -2.30 -14.63
N ASP A 211 -5.78 -2.00 -15.72
CA ASP A 211 -5.32 -2.23 -17.09
C ASP A 211 -3.98 -1.57 -17.40
N HIS A 212 -3.77 -0.33 -16.92
CA HIS A 212 -2.50 0.36 -17.09
C HIS A 212 -1.37 -0.32 -16.31
N ILE A 213 -1.64 -0.77 -15.10
CA ILE A 213 -0.68 -1.52 -14.28
C ILE A 213 -0.37 -2.88 -14.93
N GLU A 214 -1.38 -3.60 -15.43
CA GLU A 214 -1.17 -4.89 -16.12
C GLU A 214 -0.28 -4.77 -17.35
N ARG A 215 -0.42 -3.67 -18.09
CA ARG A 215 0.44 -3.41 -19.26
C ARG A 215 1.82 -2.90 -18.91
N GLY A 216 2.04 -2.43 -17.66
CA GLY A 216 3.24 -1.71 -17.25
C GLY A 216 3.31 -0.30 -17.85
N ASP A 217 2.19 0.21 -18.37
CA ASP A 217 2.06 1.55 -18.97
C ASP A 217 1.53 2.55 -17.93
N VAL A 218 2.40 3.00 -17.04
CA VAL A 218 2.02 3.91 -15.95
C VAL A 218 1.92 5.39 -16.37
N GLU A 219 2.41 5.76 -17.55
CA GLU A 219 2.45 7.17 -18.01
C GLU A 219 1.09 7.88 -17.98
N PRO A 220 -0.03 7.25 -18.39
CA PRO A 220 -1.35 7.88 -18.26
C PRO A 220 -1.75 8.14 -16.81
N LEU A 221 -1.37 7.25 -15.88
CA LEU A 221 -1.61 7.44 -14.44
C LEU A 221 -0.82 8.63 -13.91
N LEU A 222 0.46 8.79 -14.31
CA LEU A 222 1.32 9.87 -13.83
C LEU A 222 0.80 11.28 -14.18
N ARG A 223 -0.07 11.39 -15.18
CA ARG A 223 -0.65 12.67 -15.64
C ARG A 223 -1.95 13.05 -14.93
N LEU A 224 -2.53 12.15 -14.15
CA LEU A 224 -3.76 12.45 -13.40
C LEU A 224 -3.50 13.55 -12.38
N THR A 225 -4.40 14.53 -12.34
CA THR A 225 -4.45 15.52 -11.25
C THR A 225 -5.24 14.94 -10.07
N TRP A 226 -5.05 15.52 -8.90
CA TRP A 226 -5.80 15.08 -7.72
C TRP A 226 -7.32 15.28 -7.88
N GLU A 227 -7.74 16.37 -8.58
CA GLU A 227 -9.14 16.66 -8.87
C GLU A 227 -9.76 15.63 -9.83
N GLN A 228 -8.98 15.14 -10.80
CA GLN A 228 -9.44 14.09 -11.70
C GLN A 228 -9.66 12.79 -10.92
N ILE A 229 -8.72 12.43 -10.05
CA ILE A 229 -8.84 11.23 -9.20
C ILE A 229 -10.06 11.37 -8.27
N GLU A 230 -10.23 12.53 -7.62
CA GLU A 230 -11.36 12.76 -6.71
C GLU A 230 -12.71 12.66 -7.43
N ARG A 231 -12.80 13.20 -8.64
CA ARG A 231 -14.02 13.14 -9.47
C ARG A 231 -14.35 11.70 -9.88
N ASP A 232 -13.36 10.94 -10.33
CA ASP A 232 -13.55 9.64 -10.98
C ASP A 232 -13.35 8.45 -10.02
N GLY A 233 -12.43 8.56 -9.07
CA GLY A 233 -12.10 7.53 -8.09
C GLY A 233 -12.52 7.83 -6.65
N GLY A 234 -13.01 9.06 -6.38
CA GLY A 234 -13.34 9.50 -5.02
C GLY A 234 -12.13 10.01 -4.23
N ASN A 235 -12.43 10.56 -3.05
CA ASN A 235 -11.37 11.04 -2.16
C ASN A 235 -10.44 9.89 -1.68
N GLY A 236 -10.97 8.68 -1.54
CA GLY A 236 -10.17 7.50 -1.24
C GLY A 236 -9.35 6.98 -2.44
N GLY A 237 -9.79 7.21 -3.68
CA GLY A 237 -9.02 6.85 -4.88
C GLY A 237 -7.63 7.49 -4.95
N GLN A 238 -7.36 8.49 -4.10
CA GLN A 238 -6.03 9.10 -3.95
C GLN A 238 -4.96 8.08 -3.50
N GLU A 239 -5.35 6.95 -2.96
CA GLU A 239 -4.45 5.87 -2.49
C GLU A 239 -3.72 5.14 -3.62
N ILE A 240 -4.16 5.27 -4.88
CA ILE A 240 -3.40 4.76 -6.04
C ILE A 240 -1.98 5.32 -6.12
N ARG A 241 -1.65 6.40 -5.38
CA ARG A 241 -0.29 6.92 -5.22
C ARG A 241 0.68 5.87 -4.72
N ASN A 242 0.23 5.03 -3.79
CA ASN A 242 1.05 3.94 -3.26
C ASN A 242 1.32 2.89 -4.35
N TRP A 243 0.30 2.55 -5.16
CA TRP A 243 0.41 1.62 -6.26
C TRP A 243 1.39 2.13 -7.33
N VAL A 244 1.26 3.42 -7.67
CA VAL A 244 2.17 4.08 -8.62
C VAL A 244 3.60 4.18 -8.08
N ALA A 245 3.77 4.39 -6.76
CA ALA A 245 5.08 4.36 -6.13
C ALA A 245 5.73 2.97 -6.26
N LEU A 246 4.97 1.90 -6.02
CA LEU A 246 5.49 0.54 -6.22
C LEU A 246 5.89 0.31 -7.68
N MET A 247 5.10 0.74 -8.65
CA MET A 247 5.46 0.60 -10.07
C MET A 247 6.76 1.35 -10.40
N GLY A 248 7.02 2.47 -9.75
CA GLY A 248 8.31 3.14 -9.83
C GLY A 248 9.48 2.32 -9.26
N ALA A 249 9.24 1.56 -8.18
CA ALA A 249 10.26 0.72 -7.56
C ALA A 249 10.67 -0.50 -8.43
N VAL A 250 9.78 -0.91 -9.35
CA VAL A 250 9.98 -2.03 -10.27
C VAL A 250 9.74 -1.60 -11.72
N PRO A 251 10.57 -0.70 -12.28
CA PRO A 251 10.32 -0.07 -13.58
C PRO A 251 10.21 -1.10 -14.69
N GLY A 252 9.19 -0.93 -15.54
CA GLY A 252 8.92 -1.82 -16.68
C GLY A 252 8.22 -3.14 -16.31
N ALA A 253 7.97 -3.38 -15.02
CA ALA A 253 7.22 -4.55 -14.59
C ALA A 253 5.75 -4.47 -15.04
N LYS A 254 5.14 -5.63 -15.23
CA LYS A 254 3.73 -5.78 -15.59
C LYS A 254 2.95 -6.39 -14.42
N GLY A 255 1.73 -5.92 -14.22
CA GLY A 255 0.83 -6.49 -13.23
C GLY A 255 0.05 -7.69 -13.78
N GLU A 256 -0.50 -8.45 -12.86
CA GLU A 256 -1.50 -9.50 -13.08
C GLU A 256 -2.59 -9.30 -12.02
N ALA A 257 -3.80 -8.94 -12.44
CA ALA A 257 -4.92 -8.86 -11.52
C ALA A 257 -5.29 -10.27 -11.03
N LEU A 258 -5.18 -10.50 -9.73
CA LEU A 258 -5.57 -11.76 -9.09
C LEU A 258 -7.05 -11.75 -8.71
N ALA A 259 -7.54 -10.58 -8.26
CA ALA A 259 -8.95 -10.33 -8.05
C ALA A 259 -9.25 -8.83 -8.08
N TYR A 260 -10.44 -8.48 -8.55
CA TYR A 260 -11.06 -7.17 -8.38
C TYR A 260 -12.54 -7.35 -8.06
N GLU A 261 -13.01 -6.67 -7.00
CA GLU A 261 -14.40 -6.70 -6.59
C GLU A 261 -14.87 -5.30 -6.16
N PRO A 262 -15.90 -4.76 -6.80
CA PRO A 262 -16.58 -3.57 -6.32
C PRO A 262 -17.53 -3.97 -5.18
N VAL A 263 -17.17 -3.62 -3.94
CA VAL A 263 -17.94 -4.04 -2.75
C VAL A 263 -18.48 -2.80 -2.02
N PRO A 264 -19.67 -2.30 -2.36
CA PRO A 264 -20.28 -1.13 -1.72
C PRO A 264 -20.42 -1.27 -0.20
N GLU A 265 -20.63 -2.49 0.29
CA GLU A 265 -20.73 -2.80 1.72
C GLU A 265 -19.40 -2.60 2.46
N TRP A 266 -18.27 -2.75 1.76
CA TRP A 266 -16.93 -2.42 2.26
C TRP A 266 -16.48 -1.02 1.83
N ILE A 267 -17.36 -0.27 1.16
CA ILE A 267 -17.16 1.12 0.71
C ILE A 267 -16.01 1.27 -0.32
N THR A 268 -15.52 0.19 -0.92
CA THR A 268 -14.26 0.23 -1.68
C THR A 268 -14.29 -0.67 -2.90
N GLY A 269 -13.75 -0.18 -4.03
CA GLY A 269 -13.28 -1.02 -5.11
C GLY A 269 -12.01 -1.74 -4.66
N CYS A 270 -12.15 -3.04 -4.39
CA CYS A 270 -11.09 -3.86 -3.78
C CYS A 270 -10.31 -4.63 -4.85
N GLY A 271 -9.00 -4.51 -4.85
CA GLY A 271 -8.12 -5.21 -5.78
C GLY A 271 -6.95 -5.92 -5.10
N THR A 272 -6.53 -7.03 -5.68
CA THR A 272 -5.28 -7.70 -5.39
C THR A 272 -4.56 -7.98 -6.71
N MET A 273 -3.28 -7.57 -6.80
CA MET A 273 -2.49 -7.76 -8.01
C MET A 273 -1.10 -8.29 -7.66
N TRP A 274 -0.55 -9.11 -8.52
CA TRP A 274 0.86 -9.49 -8.50
C TRP A 274 1.60 -8.71 -9.57
N VAL A 275 2.79 -8.21 -9.23
CA VAL A 275 3.63 -7.48 -10.19
C VAL A 275 4.88 -8.31 -10.46
N HIS A 276 5.13 -8.61 -11.74
CA HIS A 276 6.27 -9.40 -12.20
C HIS A 276 7.53 -8.51 -12.26
N ALA A 277 8.29 -8.47 -11.15
CA ALA A 277 9.47 -7.63 -10.95
C ALA A 277 10.77 -8.30 -11.43
#